data_9220cf94653e0e1a53b7e626fa5457e1
#
_entry.id   9220cf94653e0e1a53b7e626fa5457e1
#
_cell.length_a   1.000
_cell.length_b   1.000
_cell.length_c   1.000
_cell.angle_alpha   90.00
_cell.angle_beta   90.00
_cell.angle_gamma   90.00
#
_symmetry.space_group_name_H-M   'P 1'
#
loop_
_entity.id
_entity.type
_entity.pdbx_description
1 polymer ?
#
loop_
_entity_poly.entity_id
_entity_poly.type
_entity_poly.pdbx_seq_one_letter_code
_entity_poly.pdbx_strand_id
1 'polypeptide(L)'
;MEAKTAEGERKMKKLLAVCLTALVCWVCAGYAEETRVGDTVIFGQYEQDGNLDNGSEPIAWQVLDVQGGKALLMSRYALDCLPFHDEKTDAAWNQSALNAWLQADFHAAFTDAELSLIHIS
;
A
#
# COMPACT_ATOMS: atom_id res chain seq x y z
N MET A 1 -51.32 -7.74 24.70
CA MET A 1 -51.02 -6.87 23.56
C MET A 1 -49.57 -6.35 23.52
N GLU A 2 -48.84 -6.39 24.63
CA GLU A 2 -47.45 -5.90 24.68
C GLU A 2 -46.39 -6.87 24.13
N ALA A 3 -46.66 -8.17 24.02
CA ALA A 3 -45.70 -9.16 23.50
C ALA A 3 -45.49 -9.09 21.97
N LYS A 4 -46.42 -8.52 21.22
CA LYS A 4 -46.35 -8.41 19.76
C LYS A 4 -45.44 -7.27 19.27
N THR A 5 -45.31 -6.21 20.05
CA THR A 5 -44.45 -5.06 19.74
C THR A 5 -42.96 -5.33 19.94
N ALA A 6 -42.60 -6.10 20.97
CA ALA A 6 -41.23 -6.44 21.28
C ALA A 6 -40.60 -7.42 20.23
N GLU A 7 -41.42 -8.28 19.64
CA GLU A 7 -40.99 -9.22 18.59
C GLU A 7 -40.81 -8.52 17.23
N GLY A 8 -41.64 -7.53 16.93
CA GLY A 8 -41.51 -6.64 15.77
C GLY A 8 -40.26 -5.78 15.84
N GLU A 9 -39.96 -5.21 17.02
CA GLU A 9 -38.72 -4.43 17.22
C GLU A 9 -37.44 -5.26 17.13
N ARG A 10 -37.48 -6.50 17.64
CA ARG A 10 -36.32 -7.43 17.49
C ARG A 10 -36.11 -7.87 16.06
N LYS A 11 -37.15 -8.10 15.29
CA LYS A 11 -37.06 -8.41 13.85
C LYS A 11 -36.56 -7.22 13.04
N MET A 12 -37.04 -6.01 13.36
CA MET A 12 -36.61 -4.77 12.70
C MET A 12 -35.14 -4.44 12.99
N LYS A 13 -34.69 -4.64 14.26
CA LYS A 13 -33.27 -4.46 14.63
C LYS A 13 -32.36 -5.49 13.96
N LYS A 14 -32.80 -6.73 13.75
CA LYS A 14 -32.06 -7.75 13.01
C LYS A 14 -32.03 -7.45 11.51
N LEU A 15 -33.10 -6.94 10.94
CA LEU A 15 -33.13 -6.53 9.51
C LEU A 15 -32.24 -5.29 9.27
N LEU A 16 -32.25 -4.32 10.19
CA LEU A 16 -31.34 -3.14 10.13
C LEU A 16 -29.87 -3.52 10.27
N ALA A 17 -29.54 -4.48 11.13
CA ALA A 17 -28.17 -4.99 11.27
C ALA A 17 -27.69 -5.73 10.01
N VAL A 18 -28.56 -6.50 9.36
CA VAL A 18 -28.25 -7.20 8.10
C VAL A 18 -28.12 -6.22 6.94
N CYS A 19 -28.95 -5.17 6.88
CA CYS A 19 -28.82 -4.12 5.87
C CYS A 19 -27.55 -3.28 6.05
N LEU A 20 -27.13 -2.98 7.29
CA LEU A 20 -25.88 -2.25 7.58
C LEU A 20 -24.64 -3.06 7.21
N THR A 21 -24.63 -4.37 7.46
CA THR A 21 -23.52 -5.25 7.05
C THR A 21 -23.47 -5.45 5.52
N ALA A 22 -24.61 -5.53 4.85
CA ALA A 22 -24.69 -5.60 3.39
C ALA A 22 -24.27 -4.26 2.73
N LEU A 23 -24.61 -3.11 3.31
CA LEU A 23 -24.18 -1.79 2.85
C LEU A 23 -22.65 -1.59 3.03
N VAL A 24 -22.06 -2.06 4.13
CA VAL A 24 -20.62 -2.01 4.36
C VAL A 24 -19.88 -2.94 3.38
N CYS A 25 -20.38 -4.14 3.08
CA CYS A 25 -19.82 -5.01 2.05
C CYS A 25 -19.95 -4.41 0.65
N TRP A 26 -21.04 -3.72 0.34
CA TRP A 26 -21.22 -3.09 -0.99
C TRP A 26 -20.37 -1.84 -1.15
N VAL A 27 -20.12 -1.10 -0.10
CA VAL A 27 -19.19 0.03 -0.06
C VAL A 27 -17.74 -0.45 -0.21
N CYS A 28 -17.36 -1.58 0.41
CA CYS A 28 -16.04 -2.19 0.18
C CYS A 28 -15.85 -2.76 -1.23
N ALA A 29 -16.92 -3.23 -1.89
CA ALA A 29 -16.86 -3.70 -3.29
C ALA A 29 -16.86 -2.52 -4.30
N GLY A 30 -17.26 -1.31 -3.89
CA GLY A 30 -17.30 -0.11 -4.74
C GLY A 30 -16.02 0.72 -4.78
N TYR A 31 -15.01 0.40 -3.98
CA TYR A 31 -13.73 1.15 -3.94
C TYR A 31 -12.55 0.40 -4.55
N ALA A 32 -12.78 -0.61 -5.38
CA ALA A 32 -11.79 -1.00 -6.35
C ALA A 32 -11.86 0.01 -7.52
N GLU A 33 -11.48 1.27 -7.29
CA GLU A 33 -11.20 2.18 -8.41
C GLU A 33 -10.13 1.52 -9.26
N GLU A 34 -10.45 1.31 -10.53
CA GLU A 34 -9.47 0.81 -11.49
C GLU A 34 -8.29 1.80 -11.50
N THR A 35 -7.14 1.35 -11.04
CA THR A 35 -5.90 2.12 -11.10
C THR A 35 -5.61 2.50 -12.56
N ARG A 36 -5.40 3.78 -12.81
CA ARG A 36 -5.17 4.35 -14.14
C ARG A 36 -3.80 4.99 -14.24
N VAL A 37 -3.29 5.08 -15.46
CA VAL A 37 -2.08 5.83 -15.75
C VAL A 37 -2.24 7.29 -15.29
N GLY A 38 -1.28 7.78 -14.53
CA GLY A 38 -1.29 9.12 -13.93
C GLY A 38 -1.84 9.17 -12.50
N ASP A 39 -2.48 8.11 -12.00
CA ASP A 39 -2.94 8.05 -10.62
C ASP A 39 -1.76 8.04 -9.64
N THR A 40 -2.02 8.44 -8.41
CA THR A 40 -1.07 8.31 -7.29
C THR A 40 -1.59 7.26 -6.32
N VAL A 41 -0.78 6.26 -6.03
CA VAL A 41 -1.05 5.24 -5.01
C VAL A 41 -0.07 5.41 -3.85
N ILE A 42 -0.51 5.09 -2.63
CA ILE A 42 0.27 5.26 -1.40
C ILE A 42 0.46 3.90 -0.75
N PHE A 43 1.70 3.47 -0.60
CA PHE A 43 2.08 2.27 0.17
C PHE A 43 3.57 2.25 0.47
N GLY A 44 3.97 1.46 1.47
CA GLY A 44 5.32 1.48 2.03
C GLY A 44 5.56 2.70 2.92
N GLN A 45 6.54 2.59 3.79
CA GLN A 45 6.94 3.64 4.74
C GLN A 45 8.46 3.80 4.68
N TYR A 46 8.93 4.99 4.39
CA TYR A 46 10.36 5.29 4.33
C TYR A 46 10.63 6.68 4.88
N GLU A 47 11.75 6.83 5.58
CA GLU A 47 12.21 8.13 6.07
C GLU A 47 12.63 9.03 4.91
N GLN A 48 11.92 10.12 4.69
CA GLN A 48 12.10 10.99 3.51
C GLN A 48 12.52 12.42 3.86
N ASP A 49 12.26 12.88 5.08
CA ASP A 49 12.54 14.27 5.48
C ASP A 49 13.78 14.42 6.38
N GLY A 50 14.39 13.30 6.80
CA GLY A 50 15.56 13.29 7.68
C GLY A 50 15.24 13.59 9.13
N ASN A 51 13.97 13.60 9.52
CA ASN A 51 13.50 13.85 10.88
C ASN A 51 13.06 12.57 11.56
N LEU A 52 13.98 11.86 12.18
CA LEU A 52 13.71 10.58 12.86
C LEU A 52 12.70 10.67 14.03
N ASP A 53 12.38 11.89 14.51
CA ASP A 53 11.46 12.08 15.63
C ASP A 53 9.98 11.96 15.22
N ASN A 54 9.64 12.13 13.93
CA ASN A 54 8.28 11.99 13.41
C ASN A 54 8.00 10.61 12.79
N GLY A 55 9.03 9.77 12.62
CA GLY A 55 8.95 8.45 12.00
C GLY A 55 8.92 8.50 10.47
N SER A 56 8.91 7.33 9.84
CA SER A 56 8.93 7.20 8.37
C SER A 56 7.62 7.69 7.73
N GLU A 57 7.71 8.33 6.57
CA GLU A 57 6.58 8.84 5.79
C GLU A 57 6.06 7.81 4.78
N PRO A 58 4.75 7.85 4.47
CA PRO A 58 4.18 7.05 3.39
C PRO A 58 4.82 7.38 2.03
N ILE A 59 5.13 6.37 1.24
CA ILE A 59 5.69 6.58 -0.09
C ILE A 59 4.55 6.80 -1.09
N ALA A 60 4.62 7.90 -1.85
CA ALA A 60 3.71 8.20 -2.95
C ALA A 60 4.29 7.65 -4.27
N TRP A 61 3.52 6.83 -4.97
CA TRP A 61 3.88 6.22 -6.25
C TRP A 61 3.00 6.75 -7.36
N GLN A 62 3.60 7.10 -8.46
CA GLN A 62 2.89 7.47 -9.68
C GLN A 62 2.74 6.25 -10.58
N VAL A 63 1.53 6.02 -11.09
CA VAL A 63 1.23 4.97 -12.05
C VAL A 63 1.66 5.42 -13.44
N LEU A 64 2.64 4.73 -14.01
CA LEU A 64 3.18 5.02 -15.34
C LEU A 64 2.51 4.22 -16.45
N ASP A 65 2.10 2.99 -16.14
CA ASP A 65 1.44 2.10 -17.10
C ASP A 65 0.57 1.07 -16.36
N VAL A 66 -0.46 0.55 -17.03
CA VAL A 66 -1.33 -0.51 -16.51
C VAL A 66 -1.57 -1.55 -17.59
N GLN A 67 -1.12 -2.77 -17.37
CA GLN A 67 -1.27 -3.89 -18.30
C GLN A 67 -1.56 -5.20 -17.58
N GLY A 68 -2.55 -5.95 -18.04
CA GLY A 68 -2.84 -7.30 -17.56
C GLY A 68 -3.09 -7.38 -16.04
N GLY A 69 -3.74 -6.38 -15.45
CA GLY A 69 -3.99 -6.31 -14.01
C GLY A 69 -2.78 -5.95 -13.16
N LYS A 70 -1.69 -5.50 -13.78
CA LYS A 70 -0.46 -5.01 -13.13
C LYS A 70 -0.22 -3.54 -13.47
N ALA A 71 0.26 -2.78 -12.50
CA ALA A 71 0.66 -1.39 -12.69
C ALA A 71 2.18 -1.25 -12.60
N LEU A 72 2.74 -0.47 -13.51
CA LEU A 72 4.12 0.00 -13.42
C LEU A 72 4.14 1.28 -12.58
N LEU A 73 4.91 1.27 -11.51
CA LEU A 73 4.96 2.36 -10.54
C LEU A 73 6.36 2.98 -10.49
N MET A 74 6.40 4.27 -10.25
CA MET A 74 7.62 5.02 -9.94
C MET A 74 7.36 5.91 -8.73
N SER A 75 8.29 5.98 -7.80
CA SER A 75 8.18 6.92 -6.68
C SER A 75 8.07 8.35 -7.22
N ARG A 76 7.13 9.12 -6.65
CA ARG A 76 6.89 10.51 -7.08
C ARG A 76 8.05 11.44 -6.75
N TYR A 77 8.79 11.12 -5.69
CA TYR A 77 9.94 11.88 -5.21
C TYR A 77 11.15 10.97 -5.11
N ALA A 78 12.35 11.56 -5.16
CA ALA A 78 13.56 10.84 -4.78
C ALA A 78 13.48 10.46 -3.29
N LEU A 79 13.70 9.19 -2.99
CA LEU A 79 13.56 8.67 -1.62
C LEU A 79 14.88 8.77 -0.86
N ASP A 80 16.00 8.55 -1.55
CA ASP A 80 17.33 8.56 -0.95
C ASP A 80 18.40 8.84 -2.01
N CYS A 81 19.62 9.10 -1.55
CA CYS A 81 20.80 9.31 -2.40
C CYS A 81 21.97 8.49 -1.85
N LEU A 82 22.21 7.36 -2.44
CA LEU A 82 23.23 6.40 -2.02
C LEU A 82 24.29 6.18 -3.11
N PRO A 83 25.55 5.93 -2.73
CA PRO A 83 26.56 5.56 -3.70
C PRO A 83 26.26 4.16 -4.26
N PHE A 84 26.67 3.91 -5.51
CA PHE A 84 26.55 2.57 -6.10
C PHE A 84 27.33 1.53 -5.29
N HIS A 85 28.53 1.91 -4.81
CA HIS A 85 29.41 1.09 -3.98
C HIS A 85 30.23 1.98 -3.06
N ASP A 86 30.61 1.48 -1.88
CA ASP A 86 31.31 2.26 -0.84
C ASP A 86 32.74 2.62 -1.24
N GLU A 87 33.37 1.78 -2.05
CA GLU A 87 34.72 1.97 -2.53
C GLU A 87 34.74 2.19 -4.06
N LYS A 88 35.76 2.93 -4.54
CA LYS A 88 36.00 3.09 -5.98
C LYS A 88 36.65 1.84 -6.57
N THR A 89 35.90 0.76 -6.60
CA THR A 89 36.30 -0.52 -7.18
C THR A 89 35.29 -0.94 -8.25
N ASP A 90 35.73 -1.77 -9.20
CA ASP A 90 34.81 -2.38 -10.15
C ASP A 90 33.95 -3.42 -9.43
N ALA A 91 32.72 -3.04 -9.12
CA ALA A 91 31.74 -3.93 -8.53
C ALA A 91 30.63 -4.26 -9.53
N ALA A 92 30.32 -5.54 -9.67
CA ALA A 92 29.13 -5.95 -10.41
C ALA A 92 27.86 -5.58 -9.63
N TRP A 93 26.71 -5.45 -10.31
CA TRP A 93 25.44 -5.06 -9.68
C TRP A 93 25.11 -5.91 -8.44
N ASN A 94 25.22 -7.23 -8.55
CA ASN A 94 24.94 -8.16 -7.46
C ASN A 94 25.92 -8.10 -6.28
N GLN A 95 27.01 -7.34 -6.41
CA GLN A 95 28.03 -7.12 -5.39
C GLN A 95 28.05 -5.67 -4.88
N SER A 96 27.22 -4.80 -5.46
CA SER A 96 27.17 -3.39 -5.09
C SER A 96 26.50 -3.17 -3.72
N ALA A 97 26.97 -2.15 -3.01
CA ALA A 97 26.34 -1.70 -1.76
C ALA A 97 24.89 -1.25 -1.98
N LEU A 98 24.61 -0.61 -3.12
CA LEU A 98 23.27 -0.19 -3.49
C LEU A 98 22.32 -1.38 -3.65
N ASN A 99 22.75 -2.47 -4.29
CA ASN A 99 21.92 -3.68 -4.39
C ASN A 99 21.68 -4.32 -3.01
N ALA A 100 22.68 -4.37 -2.15
CA ALA A 100 22.53 -4.89 -0.79
C ALA A 100 21.50 -4.07 0.02
N TRP A 101 21.57 -2.76 -0.08
CA TRP A 101 20.62 -1.84 0.55
C TRP A 101 19.19 -2.02 0.02
N LEU A 102 19.01 -2.16 -1.29
CA LEU A 102 17.69 -2.40 -1.89
C LEU A 102 17.05 -3.72 -1.39
N GLN A 103 17.86 -4.76 -1.20
CA GLN A 103 17.39 -6.08 -0.76
C GLN A 103 17.14 -6.16 0.75
N ALA A 104 17.70 -5.28 1.55
CA ALA A 104 17.56 -5.27 3.01
C ALA A 104 16.78 -4.04 3.50
N ASP A 105 17.40 -2.87 3.49
CA ASP A 105 16.87 -1.68 4.14
C ASP A 105 15.63 -1.13 3.40
N PHE A 106 15.70 -1.03 2.08
CA PHE A 106 14.56 -0.55 1.30
C PHE A 106 13.42 -1.59 1.24
N HIS A 107 13.74 -2.87 1.21
CA HIS A 107 12.73 -3.93 1.29
C HIS A 107 11.94 -3.89 2.60
N ALA A 108 12.57 -3.49 3.71
CA ALA A 108 11.92 -3.32 5.01
C ALA A 108 10.93 -2.13 5.08
N ALA A 109 10.92 -1.26 4.08
CA ALA A 109 9.93 -0.18 3.94
C ALA A 109 8.51 -0.69 3.66
N PHE A 110 8.35 -1.98 3.34
CA PHE A 110 7.09 -2.59 2.95
C PHE A 110 6.68 -3.69 3.91
N THR A 111 5.38 -3.82 4.15
CA THR A 111 4.81 -4.96 4.90
C THR A 111 4.79 -6.22 4.04
N ASP A 112 4.71 -7.40 4.66
CA ASP A 112 4.59 -8.69 3.95
C ASP A 112 3.39 -8.72 2.99
N ALA A 113 2.28 -8.08 3.36
CA ALA A 113 1.10 -7.98 2.52
C ALA A 113 1.37 -7.13 1.26
N GLU A 114 2.06 -5.99 1.40
CA GLU A 114 2.47 -5.14 0.27
C GLU A 114 3.49 -5.87 -0.62
N LEU A 115 4.48 -6.53 -0.01
CA LEU A 115 5.49 -7.31 -0.75
C LEU A 115 4.88 -8.44 -1.59
N SER A 116 3.77 -9.04 -1.14
CA SER A 116 3.06 -10.06 -1.91
C SER A 116 2.43 -9.53 -3.20
N LEU A 117 2.19 -8.22 -3.28
CA LEU A 117 1.55 -7.53 -4.41
C LEU A 117 2.57 -6.90 -5.37
N ILE A 118 3.80 -6.65 -4.92
CA ILE A 118 4.86 -6.00 -5.70
C ILE A 118 5.89 -7.00 -6.21
N HIS A 119 6.31 -6.83 -7.48
CA HIS A 119 7.48 -7.46 -8.05
C HIS A 119 8.53 -6.38 -8.29
N ILE A 120 9.60 -6.39 -7.50
CA ILE A 120 10.79 -5.58 -7.73
C ILE A 120 11.72 -6.39 -8.63
N SER A 121 11.87 -5.95 -9.86
CA SER A 121 12.78 -6.59 -10.83
C SER A 121 14.11 -5.86 -10.82
#